data_07e3bc2a14ad3e21469aaa927f77b525
#
_entry.id   07e3bc2a14ad3e21469aaa927f77b525
#
_cell.length_a   1.000
_cell.length_b   1.000
_cell.length_c   1.000
_cell.angle_alpha   90.00
_cell.angle_beta   90.00
_cell.angle_gamma   90.00
#
_symmetry.space_group_name_H-M   'P 1'
#
loop_
_entity.id
_entity.type
_entity.pdbx_description
1 polymer ?
#
loop_
_entity_poly.entity_id
_entity_poly.type
_entity_poly.pdbx_seq_one_letter_code
_entity_poly.pdbx_strand_id
1 'polypeptide(L)'
;DVVLCVLPLFHIYALNATLGMVARNAATIVLTQRFEPIAALAAIDKHRVTNVAGAPPMYVAWSAQEGLGEALAGVRLLVSGAAALPRNVMEQFETLAGQPIWEGYGMTECSPVITASLVSGTPKPGFVGQPLPGIELELRDEDGDPVEDGDPGEIFVRGANVFSGYWPEGSQGPDEEGWFAPGDVAYVDEDGDLRLVDRRRELI
;
A
#
# COMPACT_ATOMS: atom_id res chain seq x y z
N ASP A 1 0.59 16.74 11.81
CA ASP A 1 0.70 15.28 11.87
C ASP A 1 2.03 14.84 12.45
N VAL A 2 2.02 13.71 13.14
CA VAL A 2 3.21 12.99 13.61
C VAL A 2 3.17 11.58 13.02
N VAL A 3 4.17 11.23 12.25
CA VAL A 3 4.22 9.98 11.48
C VAL A 3 5.28 9.05 12.07
N LEU A 4 4.91 7.82 12.42
CA LEU A 4 5.87 6.80 12.82
C LEU A 4 6.47 6.12 11.59
N CYS A 5 7.78 6.12 11.49
CA CYS A 5 8.52 5.41 10.45
C CYS A 5 9.24 4.20 11.05
N VAL A 6 8.62 3.04 10.90
CA VAL A 6 9.16 1.73 11.32
C VAL A 6 9.67 0.92 10.12
N LEU A 7 9.36 1.37 8.91
CA LEU A 7 9.79 0.75 7.67
C LEU A 7 11.19 1.23 7.29
N PRO A 8 12.01 0.40 6.62
CA PRO A 8 13.36 0.79 6.22
C PRO A 8 13.34 1.86 5.13
N LEU A 9 14.06 2.97 5.33
CA LEU A 9 14.10 4.11 4.39
C LEU A 9 14.77 3.80 3.05
N PHE A 10 15.47 2.68 2.92
CA PHE A 10 15.98 2.23 1.61
C PHE A 10 14.88 1.60 0.73
N HIS A 11 13.72 1.28 1.30
CA HIS A 11 12.56 0.81 0.55
C HIS A 11 11.70 2.00 0.13
N ILE A 12 11.28 2.02 -1.14
CA ILE A 12 10.52 3.14 -1.73
C ILE A 12 9.23 3.47 -0.96
N TYR A 13 8.57 2.48 -0.36
CA TYR A 13 7.38 2.68 0.47
C TYR A 13 7.67 3.63 1.64
N ALA A 14 8.73 3.36 2.43
CA ALA A 14 9.11 4.26 3.51
C ALA A 14 9.67 5.58 3.00
N LEU A 15 10.47 5.55 1.93
CA LEU A 15 11.12 6.74 1.38
C LEU A 15 10.11 7.77 0.90
N ASN A 16 9.13 7.36 0.10
CA ASN A 16 8.16 8.27 -0.50
C ASN A 16 6.85 8.37 0.27
N ALA A 17 6.19 7.24 0.58
CA ALA A 17 4.89 7.27 1.26
C ALA A 17 4.99 7.60 2.76
N THR A 18 6.20 7.65 3.34
CA THR A 18 6.41 8.11 4.71
C THR A 18 7.27 9.37 4.75
N LEU A 19 8.57 9.29 4.46
CA LEU A 19 9.48 10.44 4.56
C LEU A 19 9.13 11.54 3.56
N GLY A 20 8.86 11.20 2.31
CA GLY A 20 8.46 12.16 1.27
C GLY A 20 7.17 12.91 1.64
N MET A 21 6.16 12.18 2.15
CA MET A 21 4.90 12.77 2.60
C MET A 21 5.09 13.70 3.82
N VAL A 22 5.93 13.31 4.76
CA VAL A 22 6.28 14.16 5.92
C VAL A 22 6.96 15.44 5.47
N ALA A 23 7.95 15.36 4.58
CA ALA A 23 8.65 16.53 4.06
C ALA A 23 7.72 17.46 3.29
N ARG A 24 6.85 16.91 2.43
CA ARG A 24 5.89 17.70 1.64
C ARG A 24 4.88 18.45 2.49
N ASN A 25 4.45 17.86 3.60
CA ASN A 25 3.39 18.42 4.46
C ASN A 25 3.93 19.14 5.71
N ALA A 26 5.24 19.32 5.81
CA ALA A 26 5.90 19.90 6.99
C ALA A 26 5.44 19.23 8.31
N ALA A 27 5.26 17.90 8.26
CA ALA A 27 4.86 17.10 9.41
C ALA A 27 6.08 16.65 10.24
N THR A 28 5.84 16.07 11.40
CA THR A 28 6.89 15.48 12.24
C THR A 28 7.06 14.02 11.93
N ILE A 29 8.30 13.52 11.84
CA ILE A 29 8.60 12.10 11.72
C ILE A 29 9.26 11.56 12.98
N VAL A 30 8.81 10.42 13.45
CA VAL A 30 9.43 9.62 14.52
C VAL A 30 10.13 8.45 13.87
N LEU A 31 11.46 8.49 13.83
CA LEU A 31 12.28 7.43 13.23
C LEU A 31 12.63 6.36 14.27
N THR A 32 12.47 5.10 13.90
CA THR A 32 12.94 3.96 14.66
C THR A 32 14.04 3.24 13.88
N GLN A 33 15.04 2.72 14.57
CA GLN A 33 16.14 2.02 13.93
C GLN A 33 15.70 0.67 13.34
N ARG A 34 14.74 0.02 14.02
CA ARG A 34 14.12 -1.23 13.59
C ARG A 34 12.74 -1.34 14.20
N PHE A 35 11.87 -2.14 13.58
CA PHE A 35 10.60 -2.48 14.18
C PHE A 35 10.80 -3.41 15.37
N GLU A 36 10.23 -3.01 16.51
CA GLU A 36 10.10 -3.83 17.71
C GLU A 36 8.71 -3.50 18.28
N PRO A 37 7.80 -4.48 18.42
CA PRO A 37 6.37 -4.21 18.66
C PRO A 37 6.10 -3.34 19.89
N ILE A 38 6.67 -3.69 21.04
CA ILE A 38 6.44 -2.96 22.30
C ILE A 38 7.05 -1.56 22.25
N ALA A 39 8.29 -1.44 21.75
CA ALA A 39 8.96 -0.15 21.66
C ALA A 39 8.27 0.78 20.65
N ALA A 40 7.70 0.23 19.58
CA ALA A 40 6.94 0.99 18.60
C ALA A 40 5.62 1.52 19.19
N LEU A 41 4.87 0.71 19.96
CA LEU A 41 3.67 1.17 20.68
C LEU A 41 4.01 2.25 21.72
N ALA A 42 5.10 2.06 22.48
CA ALA A 42 5.57 3.09 23.41
C ALA A 42 5.98 4.41 22.70
N ALA A 43 6.56 4.32 21.50
CA ALA A 43 6.88 5.49 20.71
C ALA A 43 5.61 6.20 20.18
N ILE A 44 4.58 5.46 19.79
CA ILE A 44 3.27 5.99 19.38
C ILE A 44 2.66 6.85 20.50
N ASP A 45 2.56 6.31 21.69
CA ASP A 45 2.04 7.03 22.85
C ASP A 45 2.90 8.23 23.22
N LYS A 46 4.21 8.01 23.43
CA LYS A 46 5.16 9.05 23.85
C LYS A 46 5.19 10.27 22.92
N HIS A 47 5.16 10.03 21.62
CA HIS A 47 5.29 11.10 20.62
C HIS A 47 3.95 11.55 20.04
N ARG A 48 2.82 10.99 20.53
CA ARG A 48 1.46 11.27 20.05
C ARG A 48 1.36 11.12 18.54
N VAL A 49 1.80 9.96 18.08
CA VAL A 49 1.77 9.60 16.66
C VAL A 49 0.34 9.59 16.15
N THR A 50 0.11 10.17 14.98
CA THR A 50 -1.20 10.25 14.34
C THR A 50 -1.32 9.34 13.12
N ASN A 51 -0.21 8.97 12.50
CA ASN A 51 -0.21 8.20 11.24
C ASN A 51 0.87 7.12 11.31
N VAL A 52 0.52 5.90 10.94
CA VAL A 52 1.43 4.75 10.89
C VAL A 52 1.32 4.05 9.53
N ALA A 53 2.44 3.92 8.85
CA ALA A 53 2.58 3.04 7.69
C ALA A 53 3.39 1.81 8.09
N GLY A 54 2.84 0.63 7.85
CA GLY A 54 3.44 -0.64 8.22
C GLY A 54 3.28 -1.71 7.15
N ALA A 55 3.82 -2.88 7.42
CA ALA A 55 3.63 -4.08 6.61
C ALA A 55 2.88 -5.15 7.41
N PRO A 56 2.22 -6.14 6.77
CA PRO A 56 1.41 -7.14 7.44
C PRO A 56 2.05 -7.83 8.65
N PRO A 57 3.34 -8.23 8.63
CA PRO A 57 3.98 -8.83 9.80
C PRO A 57 4.01 -7.92 11.04
N MET A 58 4.02 -6.59 10.85
CA MET A 58 4.00 -5.63 11.96
C MET A 58 2.62 -5.61 12.62
N TYR A 59 1.55 -5.62 11.84
CA TYR A 59 0.18 -5.69 12.34
C TYR A 59 -0.10 -7.00 13.05
N VAL A 60 0.39 -8.13 12.52
CA VAL A 60 0.36 -9.44 13.20
C VAL A 60 1.06 -9.38 14.56
N ALA A 61 2.25 -8.79 14.62
CA ALA A 61 3.00 -8.68 15.86
C ALA A 61 2.32 -7.75 16.89
N TRP A 62 1.70 -6.67 16.44
CA TRP A 62 0.94 -5.75 17.30
C TRP A 62 -0.36 -6.36 17.80
N SER A 63 -1.08 -7.15 16.99
CA SER A 63 -2.34 -7.78 17.42
C SER A 63 -2.18 -8.75 18.59
N ALA A 64 -0.93 -9.21 18.84
CA ALA A 64 -0.60 -10.03 19.99
C ALA A 64 -0.26 -9.23 21.27
N GLN A 65 -0.25 -7.89 21.22
CA GLN A 65 0.11 -7.05 22.37
C GLN A 65 -1.12 -6.65 23.16
N GLU A 66 -1.00 -6.71 24.48
CA GLU A 66 -2.00 -6.15 25.39
C GLU A 66 -2.01 -4.62 25.32
N GLY A 67 -3.17 -4.00 25.49
CA GLY A 67 -3.31 -2.54 25.49
C GLY A 67 -3.20 -1.88 24.10
N LEU A 68 -3.29 -2.66 23.01
CA LEU A 68 -3.19 -2.16 21.64
C LEU A 68 -4.15 -0.99 21.36
N GLY A 69 -5.42 -1.13 21.76
CA GLY A 69 -6.42 -0.08 21.53
C GLY A 69 -6.09 1.23 22.24
N GLU A 70 -5.58 1.15 23.48
CA GLU A 70 -5.16 2.33 24.24
C GLU A 70 -3.95 3.02 23.59
N ALA A 71 -2.96 2.24 23.18
CA ALA A 71 -1.76 2.76 22.52
C ALA A 71 -2.07 3.45 21.20
N LEU A 72 -3.08 2.97 20.46
CA LEU A 72 -3.47 3.49 19.15
C LEU A 72 -4.61 4.53 19.20
N ALA A 73 -5.14 4.88 20.38
CA ALA A 73 -6.27 5.79 20.50
C ALA A 73 -6.07 7.19 19.85
N GLY A 74 -4.83 7.66 19.74
CA GLY A 74 -4.47 8.91 19.07
C GLY A 74 -4.12 8.78 17.59
N VAL A 75 -4.02 7.56 17.08
CA VAL A 75 -3.69 7.30 15.68
C VAL A 75 -4.94 7.46 14.82
N ARG A 76 -4.85 8.21 13.75
CA ARG A 76 -5.96 8.49 12.82
C ARG A 76 -5.87 7.69 11.52
N LEU A 77 -4.67 7.23 11.19
CA LEU A 77 -4.40 6.55 9.93
C LEU A 77 -3.44 5.39 10.14
N LEU A 78 -3.91 4.19 9.84
CA LEU A 78 -3.13 2.96 9.78
C LEU A 78 -3.12 2.46 8.34
N VAL A 79 -1.96 2.34 7.73
CA VAL A 79 -1.82 1.89 6.34
C VAL A 79 -0.94 0.65 6.27
N SER A 80 -1.41 -0.38 5.59
CA SER A 80 -0.65 -1.59 5.26
C SER A 80 -0.28 -1.62 3.78
N GLY A 81 0.93 -2.02 3.47
CA GLY A 81 1.42 -2.18 2.11
C GLY A 81 2.57 -3.17 2.01
N ALA A 82 3.14 -3.32 0.83
CA ALA A 82 4.22 -4.23 0.46
C ALA A 82 3.84 -5.73 0.40
N ALA A 83 2.74 -6.15 0.96
CA ALA A 83 2.18 -7.49 0.83
C ALA A 83 0.68 -7.45 1.20
N ALA A 84 -0.07 -8.48 0.80
CA ALA A 84 -1.47 -8.62 1.17
C ALA A 84 -1.62 -8.83 2.68
N LEU A 85 -2.53 -8.10 3.31
CA LEU A 85 -2.88 -8.28 4.72
C LEU A 85 -3.94 -9.39 4.83
N PRO A 86 -3.68 -10.47 5.61
CA PRO A 86 -4.66 -11.52 5.79
C PRO A 86 -5.96 -10.98 6.41
N ARG A 87 -7.10 -11.38 5.87
CA ARG A 87 -8.44 -10.93 6.33
C ARG A 87 -8.63 -11.06 7.84
N ASN A 88 -8.29 -12.21 8.41
CA ASN A 88 -8.43 -12.47 9.83
C ASN A 88 -7.59 -11.54 10.71
N VAL A 89 -6.41 -11.11 10.22
CA VAL A 89 -5.55 -10.14 10.92
C VAL A 89 -6.18 -8.75 10.88
N MET A 90 -6.69 -8.34 9.74
CA MET A 90 -7.38 -7.05 9.57
C MET A 90 -8.59 -6.95 10.52
N GLU A 91 -9.48 -7.96 10.50
CA GLU A 91 -10.67 -8.03 11.34
C GLU A 91 -10.32 -8.06 12.84
N GLN A 92 -9.31 -8.86 13.23
CA GLN A 92 -8.82 -8.92 14.61
C GLN A 92 -8.24 -7.57 15.05
N PHE A 93 -7.42 -6.97 14.21
CA PHE A 93 -6.78 -5.70 14.52
C PHE A 93 -7.82 -4.56 14.65
N GLU A 94 -8.78 -4.49 13.74
CA GLU A 94 -9.88 -3.53 13.80
C GLU A 94 -10.70 -3.69 15.11
N THR A 95 -10.97 -4.95 15.52
CA THR A 95 -11.65 -5.23 16.79
C THR A 95 -10.84 -4.75 17.99
N LEU A 96 -9.52 -4.95 18.00
CA LEU A 96 -8.65 -4.59 19.11
C LEU A 96 -8.31 -3.10 19.16
N ALA A 97 -8.07 -2.50 18.00
CA ALA A 97 -7.65 -1.10 17.86
C ALA A 97 -8.83 -0.13 17.67
N GLY A 98 -10.04 -0.65 17.35
CA GLY A 98 -11.24 0.15 17.13
C GLY A 98 -11.19 1.02 15.87
N GLN A 99 -10.28 0.73 14.93
CA GLN A 99 -10.12 1.48 13.69
C GLN A 99 -9.59 0.58 12.55
N PRO A 100 -9.96 0.88 11.28
CA PRO A 100 -9.56 0.06 10.16
C PRO A 100 -8.09 0.24 9.79
N ILE A 101 -7.54 -0.79 9.13
CA ILE A 101 -6.27 -0.70 8.41
C ILE A 101 -6.58 -0.48 6.94
N TRP A 102 -6.00 0.58 6.36
CA TRP A 102 -6.11 0.89 4.95
C TRP A 102 -5.02 0.16 4.17
N GLU A 103 -5.38 -0.44 3.05
CA GLU A 103 -4.42 -1.13 2.18
C GLU A 103 -4.15 -0.35 0.90
N GLY A 104 -3.01 -0.61 0.28
CA GLY A 104 -2.66 -0.09 -1.03
C GLY A 104 -1.72 -1.03 -1.76
N TYR A 105 -1.70 -0.89 -3.09
CA TYR A 105 -0.83 -1.64 -3.99
C TYR A 105 0.10 -0.69 -4.71
N GLY A 106 1.30 -1.17 -4.96
CA GLY A 106 2.30 -0.45 -5.71
C GLY A 106 3.66 -1.12 -5.69
N MET A 107 4.61 -0.48 -6.35
CA MET A 107 5.97 -0.98 -6.57
C MET A 107 6.96 0.15 -6.76
N THR A 108 8.24 -0.19 -6.81
CA THR A 108 9.31 0.80 -6.97
C THR A 108 9.18 1.58 -8.27
N GLU A 109 8.80 0.91 -9.34
CA GLU A 109 8.62 1.44 -10.68
C GLU A 109 7.47 2.46 -10.78
N CYS A 110 6.59 2.50 -9.77
CA CYS A 110 5.43 3.39 -9.70
C CYS A 110 5.48 4.39 -8.52
N SER A 111 6.62 4.59 -7.89
CA SER A 111 7.00 5.70 -6.98
C SER A 111 6.21 5.93 -5.68
N PRO A 112 5.72 5.03 -4.88
CA PRO A 112 5.50 3.60 -5.06
C PRO A 112 4.04 3.22 -5.30
N VAL A 113 3.05 4.09 -5.02
CA VAL A 113 1.64 3.72 -4.88
C VAL A 113 0.89 3.86 -6.20
N ILE A 114 0.15 2.81 -6.55
CA ILE A 114 -0.76 2.77 -7.70
C ILE A 114 -2.20 2.92 -7.22
N THR A 115 -2.62 2.07 -6.27
CA THR A 115 -3.99 2.09 -5.72
C THR A 115 -3.98 2.21 -4.20
N ALA A 116 -5.06 2.71 -3.63
CA ALA A 116 -5.27 2.75 -2.19
C ALA A 116 -6.76 2.65 -1.85
N SER A 117 -7.10 1.89 -0.81
CA SER A 117 -8.45 1.82 -0.27
C SER A 117 -8.94 3.16 0.31
N LEU A 118 -8.00 4.09 0.59
CA LEU A 118 -8.34 5.47 0.94
C LEU A 118 -9.08 6.22 -0.17
N VAL A 119 -8.90 5.83 -1.43
CA VAL A 119 -9.61 6.44 -2.59
C VAL A 119 -11.06 5.98 -2.63
N SER A 120 -11.32 4.68 -2.40
CA SER A 120 -12.67 4.14 -2.32
C SER A 120 -13.42 4.58 -1.05
N GLY A 121 -12.70 5.03 -0.02
CA GLY A 121 -13.29 5.49 1.24
C GLY A 121 -13.77 4.38 2.17
N THR A 122 -13.61 3.10 1.78
CA THR A 122 -13.99 1.94 2.59
C THR A 122 -12.94 0.84 2.41
N PRO A 123 -12.22 0.44 3.46
CA PRO A 123 -11.29 -0.67 3.37
C PRO A 123 -12.04 -2.00 3.29
N LYS A 124 -11.70 -2.80 2.28
CA LYS A 124 -12.27 -4.14 2.07
C LYS A 124 -11.15 -5.18 2.21
N PRO A 125 -11.30 -6.19 3.09
CA PRO A 125 -10.28 -7.23 3.24
C PRO A 125 -9.96 -7.97 1.93
N GLY A 126 -8.68 -7.94 1.54
CA GLY A 126 -8.20 -8.56 0.31
C GLY A 126 -8.32 -7.69 -0.94
N PHE A 127 -8.78 -6.45 -0.81
CA PHE A 127 -8.77 -5.45 -1.87
C PHE A 127 -7.77 -4.34 -1.55
N VAL A 128 -7.16 -3.80 -2.57
CA VAL A 128 -6.15 -2.74 -2.46
C VAL A 128 -6.65 -1.37 -2.91
N GLY A 129 -7.99 -1.25 -3.03
CA GLY A 129 -8.68 -0.01 -3.36
C GLY A 129 -8.60 0.39 -4.83
N GLN A 130 -8.75 1.68 -5.10
CA GLN A 130 -8.86 2.26 -6.43
C GLN A 130 -7.60 3.04 -6.80
N PRO A 131 -7.33 3.29 -8.09
CA PRO A 131 -6.20 4.08 -8.55
C PRO A 131 -6.16 5.47 -7.91
N LEU A 132 -4.95 5.92 -7.56
CA LEU A 132 -4.77 7.29 -7.07
C LEU A 132 -5.15 8.31 -8.15
N PRO A 133 -5.60 9.52 -7.79
CA PRO A 133 -5.90 10.56 -8.74
C PRO A 133 -4.73 10.85 -9.70
N GLY A 134 -5.01 10.79 -11.00
CA GLY A 134 -4.01 11.00 -12.05
C GLY A 134 -3.25 9.73 -12.45
N ILE A 135 -3.62 8.57 -11.93
CA ILE A 135 -3.14 7.26 -12.38
C ILE A 135 -4.28 6.60 -13.17
N GLU A 136 -3.96 6.16 -14.36
CA GLU A 136 -4.82 5.32 -15.18
C GLU A 136 -4.43 3.86 -14.98
N LEU A 137 -5.41 2.98 -14.84
CA LEU A 137 -5.24 1.55 -14.67
C LEU A 137 -6.22 0.83 -15.59
N GLU A 138 -5.71 -0.11 -16.35
CA GLU A 138 -6.48 -1.03 -17.20
C GLU A 138 -6.14 -2.47 -16.85
N LEU A 139 -7.10 -3.35 -16.99
CA LEU A 139 -6.90 -4.79 -16.99
C LEU A 139 -7.02 -5.29 -18.41
N ARG A 140 -6.01 -6.03 -18.90
CA ARG A 140 -5.97 -6.54 -20.27
C ARG A 140 -5.81 -8.06 -20.28
N ASP A 141 -6.38 -8.69 -21.29
CA ASP A 141 -6.23 -10.10 -21.56
C ASP A 141 -4.89 -10.47 -22.23
N GLU A 142 -4.74 -11.71 -22.69
CA GLU A 142 -3.53 -12.20 -23.34
C GLU A 142 -3.29 -11.58 -24.74
N ASP A 143 -4.34 -11.10 -25.38
CA ASP A 143 -4.29 -10.45 -26.69
C ASP A 143 -4.00 -8.94 -26.56
N GLY A 144 -4.04 -8.42 -25.34
CA GLY A 144 -3.81 -7.00 -25.00
C GLY A 144 -5.07 -6.14 -25.04
N ASP A 145 -6.22 -6.76 -25.20
CA ASP A 145 -7.52 -6.09 -25.20
C ASP A 145 -8.05 -5.91 -23.76
N PRO A 146 -8.79 -4.83 -23.45
CA PRO A 146 -9.42 -4.65 -22.16
C PRO A 146 -10.36 -5.82 -21.81
N VAL A 147 -10.27 -6.35 -20.58
CA VAL A 147 -11.19 -7.39 -20.11
C VAL A 147 -12.58 -6.84 -19.77
N GLU A 148 -13.59 -7.70 -19.72
CA GLU A 148 -14.93 -7.33 -19.23
C GLU A 148 -14.92 -7.08 -17.72
N ASP A 149 -15.87 -6.27 -17.22
CA ASP A 149 -16.00 -5.95 -15.80
C ASP A 149 -16.16 -7.23 -14.95
N GLY A 150 -15.30 -7.38 -13.97
CA GLY A 150 -15.25 -8.54 -13.06
C GLY A 150 -14.35 -9.68 -13.53
N ASP A 151 -13.87 -9.67 -14.77
CA ASP A 151 -12.92 -10.66 -15.26
C ASP A 151 -11.48 -10.32 -14.82
N PRO A 152 -10.63 -11.33 -14.59
CA PRO A 152 -9.23 -11.11 -14.28
C PRO A 152 -8.44 -10.71 -15.54
N GLY A 153 -7.52 -9.75 -15.38
CA GLY A 153 -6.61 -9.32 -16.43
C GLY A 153 -5.25 -8.91 -15.87
N GLU A 154 -4.26 -8.82 -16.76
CA GLU A 154 -2.96 -8.24 -16.43
C GLU A 154 -3.11 -6.73 -16.20
N ILE A 155 -2.50 -6.24 -15.13
CA ILE A 155 -2.51 -4.81 -14.81
C ILE A 155 -1.63 -4.06 -15.80
N PHE A 156 -2.19 -2.98 -16.35
CA PHE A 156 -1.46 -1.93 -17.06
C PHE A 156 -1.68 -0.60 -16.35
N VAL A 157 -0.60 0.15 -16.13
CA VAL A 157 -0.67 1.44 -15.43
C VAL A 157 -0.02 2.54 -16.26
N ARG A 158 -0.60 3.73 -16.22
CA ARG A 158 -0.08 4.95 -16.81
C ARG A 158 -0.25 6.12 -15.86
N GLY A 159 0.78 6.94 -15.72
CA GLY A 159 0.71 8.13 -14.86
C GLY A 159 2.08 8.75 -14.62
N ALA A 160 2.07 9.93 -14.04
CA ALA A 160 3.30 10.69 -13.74
C ALA A 160 4.20 10.03 -12.68
N ASN A 161 3.70 9.02 -11.98
CA ASN A 161 4.41 8.24 -10.98
C ASN A 161 5.18 7.05 -11.57
N VAL A 162 4.92 6.68 -12.82
CA VAL A 162 5.59 5.57 -13.50
C VAL A 162 6.99 6.00 -13.93
N PHE A 163 7.98 5.14 -13.70
CA PHE A 163 9.38 5.38 -14.06
C PHE A 163 9.59 5.41 -15.58
N SER A 164 10.75 5.85 -16.03
CA SER A 164 11.10 5.92 -17.46
C SER A 164 11.82 4.68 -17.99
N GLY A 165 12.01 3.66 -17.16
CA GLY A 165 12.73 2.44 -17.49
C GLY A 165 13.96 2.20 -16.63
N TYR A 166 14.56 1.01 -16.75
CA TYR A 166 15.73 0.65 -15.96
C TYR A 166 17.03 1.23 -16.52
N TRP A 167 17.88 1.67 -15.63
CA TRP A 167 19.22 2.15 -15.96
C TRP A 167 20.14 1.01 -16.47
N PRO A 168 21.06 1.24 -17.46
CA PRO A 168 21.30 2.55 -18.13
C PRO A 168 20.47 2.79 -19.39
N GLU A 169 19.92 1.77 -20.03
CA GLU A 169 19.32 1.86 -21.37
C GLU A 169 17.86 2.34 -21.38
N GLY A 170 17.22 2.46 -20.21
CA GLY A 170 15.79 2.73 -20.12
C GLY A 170 14.91 1.55 -20.57
N SER A 171 15.50 0.32 -20.61
CA SER A 171 14.79 -0.88 -21.04
C SER A 171 13.69 -1.29 -20.06
N GLN A 172 12.68 -2.06 -20.58
CA GLN A 172 11.55 -2.59 -19.80
C GLN A 172 10.77 -1.49 -19.05
N GLY A 173 10.79 -0.27 -19.55
CA GLY A 173 9.97 0.82 -19.09
C GLY A 173 8.59 0.82 -19.75
N PRO A 174 7.82 1.92 -19.59
CA PRO A 174 6.57 2.12 -20.30
C PRO A 174 6.73 2.05 -21.80
N ASP A 175 5.67 1.65 -22.48
CA ASP A 175 5.59 1.67 -23.94
C ASP A 175 5.50 3.12 -24.50
N GLU A 176 5.33 3.24 -25.82
CA GLU A 176 5.25 4.54 -26.50
C GLU A 176 4.01 5.37 -26.08
N GLU A 177 2.97 4.72 -25.58
CA GLU A 177 1.75 5.35 -25.07
C GLU A 177 1.82 5.65 -23.55
N GLY A 178 2.91 5.26 -22.90
CA GLY A 178 3.16 5.47 -21.48
C GLY A 178 2.60 4.38 -20.57
N TRP A 179 2.13 3.25 -21.11
CA TRP A 179 1.66 2.12 -20.33
C TRP A 179 2.80 1.23 -19.85
N PHE A 180 2.75 0.86 -18.59
CA PHE A 180 3.67 -0.08 -17.96
C PHE A 180 2.91 -1.28 -17.42
N ALA A 181 3.37 -2.48 -17.75
CA ALA A 181 2.83 -3.75 -17.25
C ALA A 181 3.72 -4.31 -16.14
N PRO A 182 3.31 -4.27 -14.86
CA PRO A 182 4.07 -4.83 -13.74
C PRO A 182 4.15 -6.36 -13.76
N GLY A 183 3.28 -7.02 -14.52
CA GLY A 183 3.18 -8.48 -14.57
C GLY A 183 2.32 -9.07 -13.44
N ASP A 184 1.56 -8.25 -12.75
CA ASP A 184 0.57 -8.67 -11.76
C ASP A 184 -0.80 -8.82 -12.42
N VAL A 185 -1.60 -9.80 -11.97
CA VAL A 185 -2.97 -10.07 -12.43
C VAL A 185 -3.95 -9.68 -11.35
N ALA A 186 -5.02 -9.02 -11.74
CA ALA A 186 -6.06 -8.55 -10.82
C ALA A 186 -7.45 -8.63 -11.45
N TYR A 187 -8.47 -8.44 -10.65
CA TYR A 187 -9.81 -8.08 -11.12
C TYR A 187 -10.35 -6.88 -10.33
N VAL A 188 -11.35 -6.22 -10.88
CA VAL A 188 -12.05 -5.09 -10.28
C VAL A 188 -13.46 -5.53 -9.91
N ASP A 189 -13.92 -5.22 -8.68
CA ASP A 189 -15.27 -5.51 -8.25
C ASP A 189 -16.29 -4.45 -8.72
N GLU A 190 -17.57 -4.67 -8.39
CA GLU A 190 -18.68 -3.78 -8.75
C GLU A 190 -18.54 -2.34 -8.19
N ASP A 191 -17.76 -2.15 -7.12
CA ASP A 191 -17.49 -0.85 -6.51
C ASP A 191 -16.24 -0.17 -7.11
N GLY A 192 -15.52 -0.86 -8.01
CA GLY A 192 -14.29 -0.38 -8.64
C GLY A 192 -13.02 -0.64 -7.83
N ASP A 193 -13.09 -1.46 -6.78
CA ASP A 193 -11.93 -1.82 -5.98
C ASP A 193 -11.13 -2.97 -6.62
N LEU A 194 -9.81 -2.79 -6.67
CA LEU A 194 -8.87 -3.76 -7.24
C LEU A 194 -8.54 -4.87 -6.24
N ARG A 195 -8.56 -6.11 -6.71
CA ARG A 195 -8.04 -7.27 -5.98
C ARG A 195 -6.97 -7.98 -6.78
N LEU A 196 -5.79 -8.13 -6.18
CA LEU A 196 -4.71 -8.91 -6.77
C LEU A 196 -5.03 -10.41 -6.69
N VAL A 197 -4.79 -11.12 -7.79
CA VAL A 197 -5.03 -12.56 -7.89
C VAL A 197 -3.71 -13.31 -7.83
N ASP A 198 -2.75 -12.97 -8.73
CA ASP A 198 -1.47 -13.65 -8.84
C ASP A 198 -0.47 -12.83 -9.66
N ARG A 199 0.74 -13.37 -9.87
CA ARG A 199 1.71 -12.87 -10.84
C ARG A 199 1.70 -13.71 -12.09
N ARG A 200 1.68 -13.08 -13.27
CA ARG A 200 1.63 -13.77 -14.57
C ARG A 200 2.75 -14.81 -14.74
N ARG A 201 3.93 -14.59 -14.15
CA ARG A 201 5.06 -15.54 -14.21
C ARG A 201 4.92 -16.75 -13.29
N GLU A 202 3.95 -16.74 -12.39
CA GLU A 202 3.67 -17.80 -11.41
C GLU A 202 2.41 -18.61 -11.76
N LEU A 203 1.64 -18.15 -12.77
CA LEU A 203 0.53 -18.89 -13.36
C LEU A 203 1.12 -19.97 -14.30
N ILE A 204 1.06 -21.24 -13.88
CA ILE A 204 1.47 -22.43 -14.65
C ILE A 204 0.26 -23.02 -15.35
#